data_ad77c95fc342e5cf34819c1ba9d5a533
#
_entry.id   ad77c95fc342e5cf34819c1ba9d5a533
#
_cell.length_a   1.000
_cell.length_b   1.000
_cell.length_c   1.000
_cell.angle_alpha   90.00
_cell.angle_beta   90.00
_cell.angle_gamma   90.00
#
_symmetry.space_group_name_H-M   'P 1'
#
loop_
_entity.id
_entity.type
_entity.pdbx_description
1 polymer ?
#
loop_
_entity_poly.entity_id
_entity_poly.type
_entity_poly.pdbx_seq_one_letter_code
_entity_poly.pdbx_strand_id
1 'polypeptide(L)'
;MARALEQFAAALGIDNALRTYGVITGWDEVVGEQIARVARPQRIENGVLYVSVASAPWRAELTMKRAEIMQKLNEAAGSAVVKDIRFR
;
A
#
# COMPACT_ATOMS: atom_id res chain seq x y z
N MET A 1 5.08 4.01 27.22
CA MET A 1 5.94 4.85 26.38
C MET A 1 5.51 4.89 24.95
N ALA A 2 5.44 3.75 24.27
CA ALA A 2 4.96 3.70 22.88
C ALA A 2 3.56 4.29 22.72
N ARG A 3 2.68 4.07 23.72
CA ARG A 3 1.30 4.57 23.68
C ARG A 3 1.19 6.09 23.66
N ALA A 4 2.03 6.79 24.42
CA ALA A 4 1.97 8.25 24.45
C ALA A 4 2.35 8.83 23.11
N LEU A 5 3.36 8.26 22.45
CA LEU A 5 3.79 8.69 21.13
C LEU A 5 2.74 8.37 20.08
N GLU A 6 2.15 7.18 20.15
CA GLU A 6 1.08 6.78 19.23
C GLU A 6 -0.14 7.68 19.34
N GLN A 7 -0.57 8.01 20.55
CA GLN A 7 -1.70 8.90 20.79
C GLN A 7 -1.43 10.30 20.26
N PHE A 8 -0.22 10.79 20.47
CA PHE A 8 0.18 12.10 19.96
C PHE A 8 0.17 12.11 18.43
N ALA A 9 0.75 11.09 17.80
CA ALA A 9 0.78 10.97 16.35
C ALA A 9 -0.62 10.86 15.76
N ALA A 10 -1.49 10.06 16.38
CA ALA A 10 -2.86 9.91 15.94
C ALA A 10 -3.65 11.20 16.01
N ALA A 11 -3.47 11.98 17.09
CA ALA A 11 -4.16 13.25 17.26
C ALA A 11 -3.77 14.25 16.18
N LEU A 12 -2.54 14.18 15.65
CA LEU A 12 -2.06 15.06 14.60
C LEU A 12 -2.26 14.48 13.19
N GLY A 13 -2.78 13.25 13.07
CA GLY A 13 -2.91 12.57 11.80
C GLY A 13 -1.60 11.98 11.27
N ILE A 14 -0.51 12.08 12.01
CA ILE A 14 0.81 11.59 11.60
C ILE A 14 0.85 10.07 11.54
N ASP A 15 0.10 9.40 12.41
CA ASP A 15 0.06 7.93 12.45
C ASP A 15 -0.42 7.36 11.11
N ASN A 16 -1.47 7.94 10.55
CA ASN A 16 -1.98 7.52 9.25
C ASN A 16 -0.98 7.79 8.13
N ALA A 17 -0.31 8.95 8.18
CA ALA A 17 0.72 9.30 7.19
C ALA A 17 1.89 8.33 7.24
N LEU A 18 2.33 7.93 8.44
CA LEU A 18 3.42 6.97 8.61
C LEU A 18 3.05 5.58 8.07
N ARG A 19 1.82 5.13 8.31
CA ARG A 19 1.34 3.85 7.79
C ARG A 19 1.25 3.86 6.28
N THR A 20 0.75 4.95 5.71
CA THR A 20 0.67 5.15 4.27
C THR A 20 2.06 5.10 3.65
N TYR A 21 3.03 5.80 4.25
CA TYR A 21 4.41 5.78 3.80
C TYR A 21 4.99 4.36 3.88
N GLY A 22 4.69 3.63 4.94
CA GLY A 22 5.14 2.25 5.13
C GLY A 22 4.62 1.31 4.06
N VAL A 23 3.38 1.49 3.60
CA VAL A 23 2.81 0.70 2.50
C VAL A 23 3.61 0.93 1.22
N ILE A 24 3.92 2.19 0.90
CA ILE A 24 4.65 2.52 -0.32
C ILE A 24 6.09 2.00 -0.26
N THR A 25 6.78 2.20 0.87
CA THR A 25 8.16 1.75 1.01
C THR A 25 8.29 0.24 1.13
N GLY A 26 7.28 -0.44 1.65
CA GLY A 26 7.26 -1.89 1.80
C GLY A 26 6.71 -2.65 0.61
N TRP A 27 6.33 -1.95 -0.46
CA TRP A 27 5.71 -2.56 -1.63
C TRP A 27 6.52 -3.72 -2.21
N ASP A 28 7.82 -3.50 -2.42
CA ASP A 28 8.71 -4.48 -3.06
C ASP A 28 8.75 -5.80 -2.28
N GLU A 29 8.79 -5.73 -0.97
CA GLU A 29 8.82 -6.93 -0.13
C GLU A 29 7.48 -7.66 -0.14
N VAL A 30 6.39 -6.94 -0.18
CA VAL A 30 5.05 -7.53 -0.12
C VAL A 30 4.69 -8.22 -1.44
N VAL A 31 4.95 -7.58 -2.58
CA VAL A 31 4.55 -8.10 -3.90
C VAL A 31 5.61 -9.00 -4.53
N GLY A 32 6.86 -8.86 -4.12
CA GLY A 32 7.97 -9.62 -4.66
C GLY A 32 8.64 -8.91 -5.83
N GLU A 33 9.86 -9.36 -6.13
CA GLU A 33 10.71 -8.72 -7.12
C GLU A 33 10.11 -8.67 -8.52
N GLN A 34 9.45 -9.73 -8.94
CA GLN A 34 8.87 -9.81 -10.28
C GLN A 34 7.81 -8.73 -10.52
N ILE A 35 6.90 -8.57 -9.57
CA ILE A 35 5.85 -7.56 -9.67
C ILE A 35 6.45 -6.16 -9.44
N ALA A 36 7.39 -6.03 -8.51
CA ALA A 36 8.01 -4.76 -8.20
C ALA A 36 8.72 -4.13 -9.41
N ARG A 37 9.22 -4.94 -10.33
CA ARG A 37 9.87 -4.44 -11.55
C ARG A 37 8.90 -3.79 -12.53
N VAL A 38 7.65 -4.24 -12.55
CA VAL A 38 6.67 -3.79 -13.54
C VAL A 38 5.58 -2.91 -12.94
N ALA A 39 5.50 -2.82 -11.63
CA ALA A 39 4.45 -2.08 -10.94
C ALA A 39 5.05 -1.28 -9.78
N ARG A 40 4.79 0.04 -9.78
CA ARG A 40 5.34 0.96 -8.78
C ARG A 40 4.23 1.71 -8.08
N PRO A 41 4.22 1.73 -6.74
CA PRO A 41 3.21 2.50 -6.01
C PRO A 41 3.51 4.00 -6.16
N GLN A 42 2.46 4.78 -6.40
CA GLN A 42 2.59 6.22 -6.59
C GLN A 42 2.17 6.98 -5.33
N ARG A 43 0.96 6.74 -4.88
CA ARG A 43 0.40 7.43 -3.72
C ARG A 43 -0.82 6.68 -3.19
N ILE A 44 -1.23 7.04 -1.98
CA ILE A 44 -2.51 6.61 -1.40
C ILE A 44 -3.33 7.87 -1.12
N GLU A 45 -4.56 7.89 -1.63
CA GLU A 45 -5.52 8.96 -1.36
C GLU A 45 -6.83 8.33 -0.94
N ASN A 46 -7.35 8.71 0.22
CA ASN A 46 -8.63 8.21 0.75
C ASN A 46 -8.71 6.69 0.76
N GLY A 47 -7.59 6.04 1.11
CA GLY A 47 -7.51 4.58 1.16
C GLY A 47 -7.29 3.90 -0.18
N VAL A 48 -7.21 4.64 -1.27
CA VAL A 48 -6.95 4.09 -2.61
C VAL A 48 -5.47 4.19 -2.93
N LEU A 49 -4.84 3.04 -3.16
CA LEU A 49 -3.45 2.98 -3.60
C LEU A 49 -3.40 3.03 -5.12
N TYR A 50 -2.69 4.01 -5.65
CA TYR A 50 -2.47 4.16 -7.10
C TYR A 50 -1.14 3.56 -7.46
N VAL A 51 -1.16 2.60 -8.39
CA VAL A 51 0.02 1.86 -8.82
C VAL A 51 0.21 2.04 -10.33
N SER A 52 1.40 2.48 -10.72
CA SER A 52 1.77 2.59 -12.13
C SER A 52 2.27 1.23 -12.63
N VAL A 53 1.73 0.75 -13.74
CA VAL A 53 2.08 -0.57 -14.29
C VAL A 53 2.63 -0.41 -15.69
N ALA A 54 3.73 -1.10 -15.98
CA ALA A 54 4.50 -0.94 -17.23
C ALA A 54 3.75 -1.40 -18.48
N SER A 55 2.84 -2.38 -18.37
CA SER A 55 2.18 -2.94 -19.53
C SER A 55 0.74 -3.32 -19.24
N ALA A 56 -0.08 -3.34 -20.32
CA ALA A 56 -1.48 -3.73 -20.22
C ALA A 56 -1.67 -5.19 -19.75
N PRO A 57 -0.90 -6.18 -20.25
CA PRO A 57 -1.02 -7.54 -19.73
C PRO A 57 -0.77 -7.65 -18.24
N TRP A 58 0.23 -6.92 -17.73
CA TRP A 58 0.51 -6.89 -16.29
C TRP A 58 -0.61 -6.21 -15.51
N ARG A 59 -1.21 -5.14 -16.06
CA ARG A 59 -2.36 -4.47 -15.41
C ARG A 59 -3.52 -5.45 -15.23
N ALA A 60 -3.82 -6.22 -16.25
CA ALA A 60 -4.90 -7.22 -16.19
C ALA A 60 -4.61 -8.28 -15.15
N GLU A 61 -3.38 -8.79 -15.12
CA GLU A 61 -2.95 -9.81 -14.16
C GLU A 61 -3.05 -9.30 -12.72
N LEU A 62 -2.55 -8.09 -12.48
CA LEU A 62 -2.54 -7.52 -11.14
C LEU A 62 -3.96 -7.15 -10.68
N THR A 63 -4.83 -6.73 -11.59
CA THR A 63 -6.23 -6.46 -11.27
C THR A 63 -6.92 -7.72 -10.76
N MET A 64 -6.62 -8.86 -11.33
CA MET A 64 -7.15 -10.14 -10.89
C MET A 64 -6.63 -10.53 -9.50
N LYS A 65 -5.44 -10.06 -9.14
CA LYS A 65 -4.82 -10.32 -7.84
C LYS A 65 -5.03 -9.20 -6.83
N ARG A 66 -5.84 -8.21 -7.17
CA ARG A 66 -6.02 -7.01 -6.36
C ARG A 66 -6.36 -7.30 -4.90
N ALA A 67 -7.34 -8.14 -4.66
CA ALA A 67 -7.79 -8.47 -3.30
C ALA A 67 -6.68 -9.13 -2.49
N GLU A 68 -5.95 -10.05 -3.10
CA GLU A 68 -4.82 -10.73 -2.46
C GLU A 68 -3.71 -9.76 -2.10
N ILE A 69 -3.35 -8.88 -3.03
CA ILE A 69 -2.30 -7.88 -2.82
C ILE A 69 -2.73 -6.92 -1.71
N MET A 70 -3.98 -6.47 -1.74
CA MET A 70 -4.52 -5.57 -0.73
C MET A 70 -4.45 -6.19 0.66
N GLN A 71 -4.82 -7.46 0.78
CA GLN A 71 -4.76 -8.19 2.04
C GLN A 71 -3.33 -8.26 2.58
N LYS A 72 -2.37 -8.59 1.73
CA LYS A 72 -0.96 -8.67 2.13
C LYS A 72 -0.41 -7.32 2.56
N LEU A 73 -0.76 -6.25 1.86
CA LEU A 73 -0.34 -4.90 2.22
C LEU A 73 -0.89 -4.49 3.58
N ASN A 74 -2.17 -4.78 3.82
CA ASN A 74 -2.80 -4.44 5.09
C ASN A 74 -2.25 -5.28 6.25
N GLU A 75 -1.95 -6.54 6.02
CA GLU A 75 -1.30 -7.37 7.03
C GLU A 75 0.08 -6.82 7.39
N ALA A 76 0.86 -6.43 6.40
CA ALA A 76 2.19 -5.86 6.64
C ALA A 76 2.11 -4.52 7.35
N ALA A 77 1.07 -3.72 7.07
CA ALA A 77 0.85 -2.43 7.73
C ALA A 77 0.25 -2.57 9.13
N GLY A 78 -0.31 -3.72 9.45
CA GLY A 78 -0.96 -3.95 10.74
C GLY A 78 -2.34 -3.32 10.88
N SER A 79 -2.92 -2.80 9.79
CA SER A 79 -4.26 -2.23 9.80
C SER A 79 -4.78 -2.09 8.37
N ALA A 80 -6.08 -1.83 8.23
CA ALA A 80 -6.74 -1.71 6.92
C ALA A 80 -6.51 -0.33 6.29
N VAL A 81 -5.25 -0.02 5.99
CA VAL A 81 -4.85 1.26 5.38
C VAL A 81 -5.28 1.33 3.93
N VAL A 82 -5.13 0.22 3.19
CA VAL A 82 -5.48 0.14 1.78
C VAL A 82 -6.89 -0.42 1.65
N LYS A 83 -7.81 0.38 1.11
CA LYS A 83 -9.21 -0.02 0.90
C LYS A 83 -9.48 -0.40 -0.54
N ASP A 84 -8.66 0.06 -1.47
CA ASP A 84 -8.75 -0.29 -2.88
C ASP A 84 -7.39 -0.03 -3.54
N ILE A 85 -7.18 -0.64 -4.70
CA ILE A 85 -5.98 -0.42 -5.51
C ILE A 85 -6.41 -0.10 -6.94
N ARG A 86 -5.80 0.92 -7.53
CA ARG A 86 -5.99 1.29 -8.93
C ARG A 86 -4.68 1.06 -9.68
N PHE A 87 -4.70 0.12 -10.61
CA PHE A 87 -3.56 -0.16 -11.48
C PHE A 87 -3.72 0.63 -12.79
N ARG A 88 -2.72 1.47 -13.07
CA ARG A 88 -2.75 2.36 -14.25
C ARG A 88 -1.60 2.15 -15.19
#